data_2aa54c3016574d3162afb65e305264b6
#
_entry.id   2aa54c3016574d3162afb65e305264b6
#
_cell.length_a   1.000
_cell.length_b   1.000
_cell.length_c   1.000
_cell.angle_alpha   90.00
_cell.angle_beta   90.00
_cell.angle_gamma   90.00
#
_symmetry.space_group_name_H-M   'P 1'
#
loop_
_entity.id
_entity.type
_entity.pdbx_description
1 polymer ?
#
loop_
_entity_poly.entity_id
_entity_poly.type
_entity_poly.pdbx_seq_one_letter_code
_entity_poly.pdbx_strand_id
1 'polypeptide(L)'
;MRAKEIKNLAEDLRENYNTRNPFELADKFDIKVLISKVLPADKKAYTIKSDNYPTIIIVNGRYEYKSQMVLCAHELGHALLHSDAVNNFAVTSKNAFKNVEYEANLFAVSLLFDEEDFNIKMLNMSNYLLKQVLDYNIEEK
;
A
#
# COMPACT_ATOMS: atom_id res chain seq x y z
N MET A 1 -12.95 -6.94 -4.26
CA MET A 1 -13.28 -5.53 -4.58
C MET A 1 -12.82 -5.22 -6.00
N ARG A 2 -13.65 -4.54 -6.76
CA ARG A 2 -13.30 -4.18 -8.14
C ARG A 2 -12.28 -3.05 -8.17
N ALA A 3 -11.50 -2.98 -9.25
CA ALA A 3 -10.48 -1.95 -9.41
C ALA A 3 -11.06 -0.53 -9.23
N LYS A 4 -12.20 -0.26 -9.85
CA LYS A 4 -12.85 1.04 -9.73
C LYS A 4 -13.20 1.38 -8.27
N GLU A 5 -13.65 0.40 -7.51
CA GLU A 5 -13.97 0.59 -6.09
C GLU A 5 -12.72 0.90 -5.27
N ILE A 6 -11.60 0.26 -5.60
CA ILE A 6 -10.32 0.49 -4.90
C ILE A 6 -9.83 1.92 -5.17
N LYS A 7 -9.87 2.33 -6.44
CA LYS A 7 -9.49 3.67 -6.83
C LYS A 7 -10.37 4.70 -6.11
N ASN A 8 -11.68 4.46 -6.10
CA ASN A 8 -12.63 5.35 -5.43
C ASN A 8 -12.38 5.41 -3.92
N LEU A 9 -12.08 4.27 -3.30
CA LEU A 9 -11.77 4.24 -1.88
C LEU A 9 -10.57 5.11 -1.55
N ALA A 10 -9.49 4.98 -2.31
CA ALA A 10 -8.28 5.78 -2.08
C ALA A 10 -8.58 7.28 -2.25
N GLU A 11 -9.33 7.64 -3.27
CA GLU A 11 -9.70 9.03 -3.52
C GLU A 11 -10.62 9.58 -2.44
N ASP A 12 -11.59 8.78 -1.98
CA ASP A 12 -12.51 9.19 -0.93
C ASP A 12 -11.77 9.40 0.40
N LEU A 13 -10.82 8.53 0.74
CA LEU A 13 -10.03 8.68 1.95
C LEU A 13 -9.21 9.97 1.88
N ARG A 14 -8.60 10.24 0.75
CA ARG A 14 -7.82 11.44 0.54
C ARG A 14 -8.66 12.70 0.71
N GLU A 15 -9.86 12.70 0.17
CA GLU A 15 -10.78 13.83 0.26
C GLU A 15 -11.39 13.97 1.66
N ASN A 16 -11.88 12.87 2.23
CA ASN A 16 -12.57 12.90 3.52
C ASN A 16 -11.66 13.31 4.66
N TYR A 17 -10.39 12.91 4.61
CA TYR A 17 -9.42 13.24 5.66
C TYR A 17 -8.48 14.36 5.25
N ASN A 18 -8.64 14.89 4.05
CA ASN A 18 -7.83 15.98 3.51
C ASN A 18 -6.32 15.71 3.63
N THR A 19 -5.90 14.51 3.28
CA THR A 19 -4.49 14.12 3.33
C THR A 19 -4.23 12.96 2.39
N ARG A 20 -3.02 12.93 1.81
CA ARG A 20 -2.50 11.78 1.07
C ARG A 20 -1.48 11.00 1.89
N ASN A 21 -1.21 11.46 3.11
CA ASN A 21 -0.17 10.87 3.93
C ASN A 21 -0.66 9.55 4.52
N PRO A 22 -0.07 8.42 4.12
CA PRO A 22 -0.54 7.11 4.59
C PRO A 22 -0.31 6.89 6.08
N PHE A 23 0.65 7.59 6.69
CA PHE A 23 0.86 7.51 8.13
C PHE A 23 -0.32 8.12 8.88
N GLU A 24 -0.82 9.26 8.41
CA GLU A 24 -1.98 9.90 9.00
C GLU A 24 -3.25 9.07 8.81
N LEU A 25 -3.42 8.51 7.59
CA LEU A 25 -4.58 7.67 7.31
C LEU A 25 -4.58 6.40 8.13
N ALA A 26 -3.42 5.75 8.28
CA ALA A 26 -3.30 4.56 9.11
C ALA A 26 -3.78 4.83 10.54
N ASP A 27 -3.40 5.97 11.08
CA ASP A 27 -3.80 6.36 12.43
C ASP A 27 -5.33 6.46 12.56
N LYS A 28 -6.01 6.94 11.52
CA LYS A 28 -7.48 7.06 11.52
C LYS A 28 -8.18 5.70 11.60
N PHE A 29 -7.51 4.63 11.20
CA PHE A 29 -8.06 3.28 11.21
C PHE A 29 -7.46 2.42 12.31
N ASP A 30 -6.81 3.03 13.29
CA ASP A 30 -6.16 2.33 14.41
C ASP A 30 -5.10 1.33 13.94
N ILE A 31 -4.46 1.62 12.82
CA ILE A 31 -3.36 0.84 12.29
C ILE A 31 -2.06 1.48 12.76
N LYS A 32 -1.25 0.72 13.48
CA LYS A 32 0.00 1.22 14.01
C LYS A 32 1.10 1.09 12.97
N VAL A 33 1.87 2.16 12.76
CA VAL A 33 3.01 2.12 11.84
C VAL A 33 4.29 2.28 12.64
N LEU A 34 5.21 1.35 12.44
CA LEU A 34 6.53 1.36 13.09
C LEU A 34 7.61 1.50 12.02
N ILE A 35 8.56 2.39 12.29
CA ILE A 35 9.73 2.56 11.41
C ILE A 35 10.87 1.76 12.04
N SER A 36 11.36 0.75 11.35
CA SER A 36 12.44 -0.11 11.85
C SER A 36 13.76 0.24 11.20
N LYS A 37 14.79 0.41 12.02
CA LYS A 37 16.15 0.67 11.53
C LYS A 37 16.99 -0.60 11.45
N VAL A 38 16.41 -1.74 11.80
CA VAL A 38 17.15 -3.01 11.88
C VAL A 38 16.72 -4.04 10.82
N LEU A 39 15.78 -3.70 9.96
CA LEU A 39 15.37 -4.60 8.89
C LEU A 39 16.51 -4.76 7.86
N PRO A 40 16.67 -5.96 7.29
CA PRO A 40 17.61 -6.14 6.18
C PRO A 40 17.24 -5.25 4.99
N ALA A 41 18.24 -4.93 4.16
CA ALA A 41 18.03 -4.02 3.02
C ALA A 41 16.99 -4.53 2.03
N ASP A 42 16.84 -5.84 1.90
CA ASP A 42 15.88 -6.44 0.95
C ASP A 42 14.45 -6.52 1.49
N LYS A 43 14.25 -6.19 2.76
CA LYS A 43 12.91 -6.18 3.36
C LYS A 43 12.44 -4.74 3.48
N LYS A 44 11.58 -4.31 2.57
CA LYS A 44 11.17 -2.89 2.50
C LYS A 44 10.09 -2.54 3.50
N ALA A 45 9.03 -3.34 3.56
CA ALA A 45 7.92 -3.13 4.49
C ALA A 45 7.06 -4.38 4.54
N TYR A 46 6.26 -4.50 5.60
CA TYR A 46 5.28 -5.59 5.68
C TYR A 46 4.19 -5.24 6.68
N THR A 47 3.06 -5.96 6.56
CA THR A 47 1.88 -5.79 7.41
C THR A 47 1.69 -7.02 8.26
N ILE A 48 1.44 -6.82 9.55
CA ILE A 48 1.14 -7.89 10.50
C ILE A 48 -0.31 -7.74 10.94
N LYS A 49 -1.11 -8.78 10.70
CA LYS A 49 -2.49 -8.84 11.16
C LYS A 49 -2.66 -10.00 12.13
N SER A 50 -3.37 -9.74 13.21
CA SER A 50 -3.66 -10.75 14.23
C SER A 50 -5.04 -10.48 14.78
N ASP A 51 -5.82 -11.56 15.05
CA ASP A 51 -7.23 -11.46 15.42
C ASP A 51 -7.49 -10.58 16.64
N ASN A 52 -6.61 -10.62 17.63
CA ASN A 52 -6.84 -9.98 18.92
C ASN A 52 -6.00 -8.70 19.11
N TYR A 53 -5.29 -8.27 18.08
CA TYR A 53 -4.39 -7.12 18.19
C TYR A 53 -4.57 -6.18 17.01
N PRO A 54 -4.26 -4.89 17.19
CA PRO A 54 -4.30 -3.94 16.07
C PRO A 54 -3.35 -4.38 14.95
N THR A 55 -3.73 -4.06 13.72
CA THR A 55 -2.86 -4.26 12.58
C THR A 55 -1.64 -3.37 12.71
N ILE A 56 -0.48 -3.89 12.38
CA ILE A 56 0.78 -3.16 12.44
C ILE A 56 1.42 -3.17 11.06
N ILE A 57 1.87 -2.00 10.62
CA ILE A 57 2.67 -1.86 9.40
C ILE A 57 4.09 -1.53 9.85
N ILE A 58 5.06 -2.29 9.34
CA ILE A 58 6.47 -2.04 9.64
C ILE A 58 7.14 -1.58 8.36
N VAL A 59 7.80 -0.42 8.41
CA VAL A 59 8.48 0.19 7.28
C VAL A 59 9.96 0.29 7.57
N ASN A 60 10.79 -0.04 6.59
CA ASN A 60 12.23 0.01 6.74
C ASN A 60 12.71 1.47 6.71
N GLY A 61 13.26 1.92 7.84
CA GLY A 61 13.78 3.28 8.00
C GLY A 61 15.06 3.56 7.23
N ARG A 62 15.61 2.56 6.55
CA ARG A 62 16.77 2.70 5.67
C ARG A 62 16.44 3.56 4.44
N TYR A 63 15.18 3.66 4.08
CA TYR A 63 14.72 4.43 2.92
C TYR A 63 14.41 5.87 3.30
N GLU A 64 14.44 6.76 2.30
CA GLU A 64 14.09 8.16 2.52
C GLU A 64 12.62 8.30 2.92
N TYR A 65 12.26 9.41 3.56
CA TYR A 65 10.92 9.61 4.08
C TYR A 65 9.84 9.49 3.00
N LYS A 66 10.08 10.09 1.82
CA LYS A 66 9.13 9.96 0.71
C LYS A 66 8.93 8.51 0.29
N SER A 67 10.02 7.74 0.31
CA SER A 67 9.97 6.32 0.00
C SER A 67 9.22 5.55 1.09
N GLN A 68 9.42 5.92 2.34
CA GLN A 68 8.66 5.34 3.44
C GLN A 68 7.16 5.56 3.26
N MET A 69 6.76 6.73 2.76
CA MET A 69 5.36 7.01 2.46
C MET A 69 4.83 6.09 1.36
N VAL A 70 5.60 5.87 0.30
CA VAL A 70 5.20 4.96 -0.79
C VAL A 70 5.03 3.54 -0.25
N LEU A 71 5.99 3.08 0.54
CA LEU A 71 5.94 1.74 1.14
C LEU A 71 4.75 1.62 2.09
N CYS A 72 4.52 2.63 2.90
CA CYS A 72 3.39 2.63 3.83
C CYS A 72 2.05 2.62 3.09
N ALA A 73 1.93 3.38 1.99
CA ALA A 73 0.70 3.41 1.21
C ALA A 73 0.36 2.03 0.64
N HIS A 74 1.36 1.31 0.15
CA HIS A 74 1.17 -0.05 -0.37
C HIS A 74 0.70 -0.99 0.75
N GLU A 75 1.37 -0.94 1.91
CA GLU A 75 0.99 -1.77 3.05
C GLU A 75 -0.38 -1.39 3.62
N LEU A 76 -0.71 -0.11 3.61
CA LEU A 76 -2.04 0.35 4.01
C LEU A 76 -3.11 -0.25 3.09
N GLY A 77 -2.83 -0.34 1.80
CA GLY A 77 -3.70 -1.03 0.85
C GLY A 77 -3.97 -2.47 1.27
N HIS A 78 -2.93 -3.21 1.62
CA HIS A 78 -3.09 -4.57 2.14
C HIS A 78 -3.91 -4.59 3.42
N ALA A 79 -3.64 -3.67 4.33
CA ALA A 79 -4.32 -3.63 5.62
C ALA A 79 -5.81 -3.36 5.48
N LEU A 80 -6.20 -2.50 4.56
CA LEU A 80 -7.60 -2.11 4.40
C LEU A 80 -8.38 -3.04 3.48
N LEU A 81 -7.73 -3.64 2.48
CA LEU A 81 -8.42 -4.41 1.45
C LEU A 81 -8.42 -5.92 1.68
N HIS A 82 -7.47 -6.43 2.46
CA HIS A 82 -7.26 -7.87 2.56
C HIS A 82 -7.44 -8.37 3.98
N SER A 83 -8.23 -9.44 4.13
CA SER A 83 -8.45 -10.07 5.42
C SER A 83 -7.32 -11.05 5.74
N ASP A 84 -7.26 -11.48 7.00
CA ASP A 84 -6.29 -12.49 7.45
C ASP A 84 -6.43 -13.80 6.68
N ALA A 85 -7.67 -14.17 6.33
CA ALA A 85 -7.91 -15.38 5.56
C ALA A 85 -7.20 -15.30 4.20
N VAL A 86 -7.21 -14.14 3.55
CA VAL A 86 -6.50 -13.94 2.29
C VAL A 86 -5.01 -14.16 2.48
N ASN A 87 -4.45 -13.62 3.56
CA ASN A 87 -3.03 -13.76 3.84
C ASN A 87 -2.63 -15.23 4.03
N ASN A 88 -3.52 -16.03 4.64
CA ASN A 88 -3.23 -17.43 4.89
C ASN A 88 -3.37 -18.30 3.65
N PHE A 89 -4.29 -17.99 2.75
CA PHE A 89 -4.59 -18.81 1.60
C PHE A 89 -3.95 -18.33 0.30
N ALA A 90 -3.64 -17.08 0.20
CA ALA A 90 -3.06 -16.50 -1.01
C ALA A 90 -1.71 -17.11 -1.34
N VAL A 91 -0.98 -17.59 -0.34
CA VAL A 91 0.33 -18.21 -0.54
C VAL A 91 0.25 -19.49 -1.34
N THR A 92 -0.92 -20.13 -1.44
CA THR A 92 -1.11 -21.38 -2.19
C THR A 92 -1.63 -21.13 -3.59
N SER A 93 -1.96 -19.90 -3.97
CA SER A 93 -2.51 -19.56 -5.27
C SER A 93 -1.80 -18.35 -5.86
N LYS A 94 -1.13 -18.56 -7.00
CA LYS A 94 -0.45 -17.47 -7.70
C LYS A 94 -1.41 -16.38 -8.14
N ASN A 95 -2.62 -16.75 -8.56
CA ASN A 95 -3.60 -15.76 -9.02
C ASN A 95 -4.13 -14.91 -7.88
N ALA A 96 -4.43 -15.52 -6.74
CA ALA A 96 -4.87 -14.77 -5.57
C ALA A 96 -3.78 -13.81 -5.09
N PHE A 97 -2.52 -14.26 -5.05
CA PHE A 97 -1.39 -13.43 -4.67
C PHE A 97 -1.22 -12.24 -5.60
N LYS A 98 -1.30 -12.48 -6.92
CA LYS A 98 -1.16 -11.41 -7.92
C LYS A 98 -2.28 -10.38 -7.79
N ASN A 99 -3.52 -10.84 -7.54
CA ASN A 99 -4.64 -9.94 -7.36
C ASN A 99 -4.48 -9.07 -6.13
N VAL A 100 -3.99 -9.65 -5.04
CA VAL A 100 -3.74 -8.94 -3.79
C VAL A 100 -2.70 -7.84 -4.01
N GLU A 101 -1.60 -8.16 -4.72
CA GLU A 101 -0.55 -7.18 -5.00
C GLU A 101 -1.05 -6.09 -5.96
N TYR A 102 -1.79 -6.47 -6.99
CA TYR A 102 -2.38 -5.50 -7.90
C TYR A 102 -3.27 -4.52 -7.14
N GLU A 103 -4.10 -5.03 -6.26
CA GLU A 103 -5.03 -4.19 -5.51
C GLU A 103 -4.31 -3.22 -4.59
N ALA A 104 -3.29 -3.70 -3.88
CA ALA A 104 -2.50 -2.83 -3.01
C ALA A 104 -1.73 -1.78 -3.81
N ASN A 105 -1.21 -2.15 -4.97
CA ASN A 105 -0.49 -1.21 -5.84
C ASN A 105 -1.44 -0.15 -6.39
N LEU A 106 -2.63 -0.56 -6.84
CA LEU A 106 -3.62 0.39 -7.35
C LEU A 106 -4.06 1.36 -6.25
N PHE A 107 -4.29 0.84 -5.04
CA PHE A 107 -4.63 1.70 -3.90
C PHE A 107 -3.54 2.74 -3.66
N ALA A 108 -2.28 2.31 -3.60
CA ALA A 108 -1.16 3.20 -3.30
C ALA A 108 -0.99 4.28 -4.38
N VAL A 109 -1.06 3.89 -5.66
CA VAL A 109 -0.94 4.85 -6.75
C VAL A 109 -2.11 5.84 -6.73
N SER A 110 -3.32 5.34 -6.50
CA SER A 110 -4.52 6.19 -6.45
C SER A 110 -4.50 7.17 -5.27
N LEU A 111 -3.89 6.77 -4.17
CA LEU A 111 -3.77 7.64 -3.00
C LEU A 111 -2.73 8.73 -3.21
N LEU A 112 -1.57 8.37 -3.76
CA LEU A 112 -0.40 9.25 -3.79
C LEU A 112 -0.31 10.13 -5.03
N PHE A 113 -0.92 9.72 -6.14
CA PHE A 113 -0.77 10.41 -7.42
C PHE A 113 -2.12 10.81 -8.00
N ASP A 114 -2.09 11.75 -8.96
CA ASP A 114 -3.26 12.15 -9.72
C ASP A 114 -3.23 11.52 -11.11
N GLU A 115 -4.42 11.31 -11.70
CA GLU A 115 -4.51 10.78 -13.08
C GLU A 115 -3.71 11.62 -14.06
N GLU A 116 -3.70 12.95 -13.84
CA GLU A 116 -3.01 13.88 -14.75
C GLU A 116 -1.49 13.68 -14.76
N ASP A 117 -0.95 13.01 -13.75
CA ASP A 117 0.49 12.74 -13.69
C ASP A 117 0.92 11.71 -14.74
N PHE A 118 -0.05 11.02 -15.36
CA PHE A 118 0.22 9.91 -16.29
C PHE A 118 -0.46 10.14 -17.63
N ASN A 119 0.09 9.50 -18.67
CA ASN A 119 -0.50 9.49 -20.01
C ASN A 119 -1.53 8.37 -20.19
N ILE A 120 -1.78 7.60 -19.17
CA ILE A 120 -2.68 6.46 -19.17
C ILE A 120 -3.53 6.51 -17.92
N LYS A 121 -4.79 6.10 -18.01
CA LYS A 121 -5.65 6.03 -16.85
C LYS A 121 -5.20 4.95 -15.89
N MET A 122 -5.27 5.21 -14.59
CA MET A 122 -4.83 4.25 -13.57
C MET A 122 -5.53 2.90 -13.71
N LEU A 123 -6.82 2.91 -14.04
CA LEU A 123 -7.58 1.66 -14.20
C LEU A 123 -7.12 0.84 -15.40
N ASN A 124 -6.37 1.45 -16.33
CA ASN A 124 -5.81 0.76 -17.49
C ASN A 124 -4.36 0.31 -17.25
N MET A 125 -3.79 0.64 -16.10
CA MET A 125 -2.43 0.22 -15.77
C MET A 125 -2.39 -1.25 -15.33
N SER A 126 -1.42 -2.00 -15.84
CA SER A 126 -1.17 -3.35 -15.37
C SER A 126 -0.53 -3.31 -13.99
N ASN A 127 -0.54 -4.45 -13.29
CA ASN A 127 0.17 -4.55 -12.02
C ASN A 127 1.65 -4.21 -12.18
N TYR A 128 2.25 -4.66 -13.28
CA TYR A 128 3.65 -4.35 -13.58
C TYR A 128 3.88 -2.83 -13.64
N LEU A 129 3.01 -2.11 -14.36
CA LEU A 129 3.15 -0.67 -14.52
C LEU A 129 2.93 0.07 -13.20
N LEU A 130 1.92 -0.32 -12.43
CA LEU A 130 1.67 0.28 -11.11
C LEU A 130 2.87 0.09 -10.20
N LYS A 131 3.45 -1.11 -10.20
CA LYS A 131 4.64 -1.39 -9.41
C LYS A 131 5.82 -0.55 -9.86
N GLN A 132 5.98 -0.34 -11.16
CA GLN A 132 7.04 0.52 -11.70
C GLN A 132 6.90 1.96 -11.19
N VAL A 133 5.68 2.49 -11.17
CA VAL A 133 5.42 3.83 -10.65
C VAL A 133 5.86 3.93 -9.19
N LEU A 134 5.48 2.95 -8.38
CA LEU A 134 5.84 2.96 -6.96
C LEU A 134 7.34 2.80 -6.77
N ASP A 135 7.96 1.83 -7.45
CA ASP A 135 9.39 1.55 -7.30
C ASP A 135 10.25 2.74 -7.74
N TYR A 136 9.81 3.48 -8.76
CA TYR A 136 10.53 4.67 -9.22
C TYR A 136 10.66 5.71 -8.10
N ASN A 137 9.76 5.70 -7.15
CA ASN A 137 9.72 6.67 -6.05
C ASN A 137 10.33 6.11 -4.75
N ILE A 138 11.02 4.98 -4.80
CA ILE A 138 11.63 4.37 -3.63
C ILE A 138 13.16 4.50 -3.72
N GLU A 139 13.75 5.23 -2.76
CA GLU A 139 15.19 5.46 -2.71
C GLU A 139 15.73 5.24 -1.30
N GLU A 140 16.87 4.58 -1.20
CA GLU A 140 17.59 4.46 0.06
C GLU A 140 18.30 5.78 0.39
N LYS A 141 18.46 6.02 1.67
CA LYS A 141 19.23 7.16 2.15
C LYS A 141 20.69 7.05 1.77
#